data_c516095bdcb3da6f1d3fe04e250ed2d0
#
_entry.id   c516095bdcb3da6f1d3fe04e250ed2d0
#
_cell.length_a   1.000
_cell.length_b   1.000
_cell.length_c   1.000
_cell.angle_alpha   90.00
_cell.angle_beta   90.00
_cell.angle_gamma   90.00
#
_symmetry.space_group_name_H-M   'P 1'
#
loop_
_entity.id
_entity.type
_entity.pdbx_description
1 polymer ?
#
loop_
_entity_poly.entity_id
_entity_poly.type
_entity_poly.pdbx_seq_one_letter_code
_entity_poly.pdbx_strand_id
1 'polypeptide(L)'
;MRHMDGYSARTGFAFDLAGVLETMWRWSVIPVLLALCVASFSVGAQGAPTAPPLVPVDAQTHRGVVDDTWIIAPRRLADATLEAVKNYADEGDIAAGVSLRYGIDHAEWVIADVFIYPAGQGDEPKMLAQAVQDFRESVAFAERQEIYRNVWWGDESPYTAKLAGGRHQDGRFLPIVFDAQRDMLTSRTYLFYRKMYFVKVRLSTTVEAVDSLTENADRFIASLLDGIDIISVGSCGRKLDVVGLDGGQSPPADMPDGVSPDGYRVALKTTKAGTPVYGPQTTKTMALALKRQVATGCTTLQYNPPLEDDNRTVLHLQFSADDWGASAHPSN
;
A
#
# COMPACT_ATOMS: atom_id res chain seq x y z
N MET A 1 -21.76 34.89 -16.57
CA MET A 1 -20.46 35.27 -15.99
C MET A 1 -20.52 34.98 -14.50
N ARG A 2 -20.04 33.81 -14.05
CA ARG A 2 -19.82 33.45 -12.65
C ARG A 2 -18.39 32.98 -12.54
N HIS A 3 -17.64 33.64 -11.67
CA HIS A 3 -16.28 33.34 -11.31
C HIS A 3 -16.14 31.88 -10.87
N MET A 4 -15.27 31.14 -11.50
CA MET A 4 -14.72 29.88 -10.99
C MET A 4 -13.45 30.24 -10.24
N ASP A 5 -13.55 30.33 -8.92
CA ASP A 5 -12.38 30.47 -8.06
C ASP A 5 -11.65 29.15 -8.00
N GLY A 6 -10.36 29.20 -8.35
CA GLY A 6 -9.50 28.05 -8.43
C GLY A 6 -9.23 27.42 -7.07
N TYR A 7 -9.57 26.16 -6.91
CA TYR A 7 -9.07 25.31 -5.84
C TYR A 7 -7.64 24.90 -6.16
N SER A 8 -6.70 25.62 -5.59
CA SER A 8 -5.30 25.20 -5.50
C SER A 8 -5.19 24.11 -4.42
N ALA A 9 -5.28 22.86 -4.83
CA ALA A 9 -4.85 21.75 -3.99
C ALA A 9 -3.35 21.92 -3.72
N ARG A 10 -2.99 22.38 -2.53
CA ARG A 10 -1.63 22.31 -2.01
C ARG A 10 -1.33 20.85 -1.67
N THR A 11 -1.10 20.03 -2.68
CA THR A 11 -0.36 18.79 -2.51
C THR A 11 1.10 19.18 -2.34
N GLY A 12 1.49 19.42 -1.09
CA GLY A 12 2.89 19.60 -0.73
C GLY A 12 3.62 18.26 -0.82
N PHE A 13 3.82 17.75 -2.05
CA PHE A 13 4.74 16.65 -2.28
C PHE A 13 6.17 17.15 -2.12
N ALA A 14 6.59 17.32 -0.86
CA ALA A 14 8.01 17.46 -0.54
C ALA A 14 8.65 16.07 -0.73
N PHE A 15 9.00 15.75 -1.96
CA PHE A 15 9.87 14.61 -2.22
C PHE A 15 11.23 14.91 -1.61
N ASP A 16 11.57 14.23 -0.52
CA ASP A 16 12.93 14.19 -0.03
C ASP A 16 13.80 13.37 -1.00
N LEU A 17 14.20 14.02 -2.07
CA LEU A 17 15.19 13.52 -3.01
C LEU A 17 16.61 13.58 -2.43
N ALA A 18 16.82 14.24 -1.28
CA ALA A 18 18.09 14.26 -0.56
C ALA A 18 18.47 12.87 -0.05
N GLY A 19 17.48 12.04 0.35
CA GLY A 19 17.73 10.65 0.75
C GLY A 19 18.30 9.77 -0.36
N VAL A 20 18.08 10.10 -1.62
CA VAL A 20 18.66 9.36 -2.76
C VAL A 20 20.16 9.64 -2.89
N LEU A 21 20.64 10.79 -2.39
CA LEU A 21 22.00 11.26 -2.60
C LEU A 21 22.95 10.97 -1.44
N GLU A 22 22.45 10.84 -0.21
CA GLU A 22 23.33 10.59 0.96
C GLU A 22 23.84 9.15 1.07
N THR A 23 23.17 8.17 0.49
CA THR A 23 23.56 6.76 0.61
C THR A 23 24.67 6.33 -0.37
N MET A 24 24.97 7.11 -1.41
CA MET A 24 26.05 6.78 -2.33
C MET A 24 27.47 7.08 -1.81
N TRP A 25 27.64 7.73 -0.64
CA TRP A 25 28.96 8.23 -0.20
C TRP A 25 29.48 7.62 1.11
N ARG A 26 28.86 6.58 1.69
CA ARG A 26 29.34 5.97 2.93
C ARG A 26 29.69 4.49 2.83
N TRP A 27 30.55 4.13 1.87
CA TRP A 27 31.28 2.87 1.94
C TRP A 27 32.77 3.15 2.07
N SER A 28 33.22 3.35 3.30
CA SER A 28 34.63 3.25 3.70
C SER A 28 34.71 2.67 5.11
N VAL A 29 34.97 1.39 5.15
CA VAL A 29 35.78 0.63 6.12
C VAL A 29 35.68 1.03 7.60
N ILE A 30 35.11 0.16 8.44
CA ILE A 30 35.55 -0.06 9.82
C ILE A 30 35.44 -1.57 10.17
N PRO A 31 36.46 -2.19 10.83
CA PRO A 31 36.54 -3.63 11.04
C PRO A 31 35.84 -4.11 12.31
N VAL A 32 35.42 -5.36 12.21
CA VAL A 32 34.90 -6.30 13.20
C VAL A 32 35.64 -6.29 14.54
N LEU A 33 34.88 -6.30 15.63
CA LEU A 33 35.30 -6.86 16.91
C LEU A 33 34.23 -7.81 17.44
N LEU A 34 34.56 -9.10 17.43
CA LEU A 34 33.75 -10.18 18.03
C LEU A 34 33.78 -10.08 19.55
N ALA A 35 32.63 -10.20 20.19
CA ALA A 35 32.50 -10.63 21.58
C ALA A 35 31.37 -11.64 21.69
N LEU A 36 31.75 -12.92 21.87
CA LEU A 36 30.86 -14.01 22.23
C LEU A 36 30.35 -13.81 23.68
N CYS A 37 29.05 -13.75 23.87
CA CYS A 37 28.42 -14.08 25.15
C CYS A 37 27.34 -15.15 24.90
N VAL A 38 27.65 -16.38 25.30
CA VAL A 38 26.71 -17.50 25.33
C VAL A 38 25.87 -17.37 26.58
N ALA A 39 24.61 -17.04 26.44
CA ALA A 39 23.59 -17.12 27.51
C ALA A 39 22.54 -18.16 27.11
N SER A 40 22.53 -19.26 27.84
CA SER A 40 21.56 -20.35 27.70
C SER A 40 20.21 -19.87 28.29
N PHE A 41 19.20 -19.67 27.45
CA PHE A 41 17.82 -19.44 27.90
C PHE A 41 17.00 -20.71 27.72
N SER A 42 16.46 -21.17 28.87
CA SER A 42 15.48 -22.26 28.94
C SER A 42 14.16 -21.78 28.29
N VAL A 43 13.75 -22.43 27.21
CA VAL A 43 12.45 -22.17 26.55
C VAL A 43 11.36 -22.82 27.39
N GLY A 44 10.66 -22.04 28.18
CA GLY A 44 9.37 -22.41 28.73
C GLY A 44 8.30 -22.32 27.64
N ALA A 45 7.60 -23.43 27.40
CA ALA A 45 6.47 -23.45 26.46
C ALA A 45 5.36 -22.56 27.01
N GLN A 46 5.31 -21.31 26.53
CA GLN A 46 4.14 -20.44 26.75
C GLN A 46 3.07 -20.81 25.74
N GLY A 47 1.87 -21.13 26.26
CA GLY A 47 0.70 -21.41 25.41
C GLY A 47 0.44 -20.25 24.44
N ALA A 48 0.07 -20.59 23.22
CA ALA A 48 -0.24 -19.62 22.17
C ALA A 48 -1.28 -18.61 22.71
N PRO A 49 -1.06 -17.30 22.56
CA PRO A 49 -2.04 -16.30 22.97
C PRO A 49 -3.31 -16.50 22.16
N THR A 50 -4.42 -16.74 22.85
CA THR A 50 -5.75 -16.79 22.25
C THR A 50 -6.04 -15.41 21.66
N ALA A 51 -6.24 -15.34 20.34
CA ALA A 51 -6.58 -14.07 19.69
C ALA A 51 -7.82 -13.46 20.36
N PRO A 52 -7.81 -12.17 20.69
CA PRO A 52 -8.98 -11.52 21.27
C PRO A 52 -10.16 -11.61 20.31
N PRO A 53 -11.40 -11.74 20.82
CA PRO A 53 -12.59 -11.80 19.99
C PRO A 53 -12.68 -10.52 19.13
N LEU A 54 -12.93 -10.68 17.83
CA LEU A 54 -13.21 -9.57 16.94
C LEU A 54 -14.52 -8.90 17.39
N VAL A 55 -14.41 -7.75 18.02
CA VAL A 55 -15.58 -6.95 18.40
C VAL A 55 -15.86 -5.97 17.26
N PRO A 56 -17.11 -5.88 16.75
CA PRO A 56 -17.46 -4.80 15.84
C PRO A 56 -17.18 -3.47 16.53
N VAL A 57 -16.41 -2.61 15.88
CA VAL A 57 -16.18 -1.27 16.43
C VAL A 57 -17.49 -0.52 16.38
N ASP A 58 -17.85 0.09 17.49
CA ASP A 58 -19.12 0.78 17.67
C ASP A 58 -19.31 1.84 16.55
N ALA A 59 -20.40 1.71 15.78
CA ALA A 59 -20.69 2.53 14.61
C ALA A 59 -20.98 4.00 14.95
N GLN A 60 -20.89 4.40 16.22
CA GLN A 60 -21.19 5.74 16.69
C GLN A 60 -19.97 6.68 16.80
N THR A 61 -18.77 6.16 16.69
CA THR A 61 -17.58 7.02 16.54
C THR A 61 -17.52 7.54 15.10
N HIS A 62 -17.42 8.86 14.92
CA HIS A 62 -17.16 9.48 13.63
C HIS A 62 -15.80 9.00 13.12
N ARG A 63 -15.82 7.91 12.36
CA ARG A 63 -14.64 7.40 11.70
C ARG A 63 -14.45 8.08 10.37
N GLY A 64 -13.20 8.37 10.03
CA GLY A 64 -12.82 8.73 8.67
C GLY A 64 -13.16 7.61 7.67
N VAL A 65 -12.97 7.86 6.40
CA VAL A 65 -13.09 6.79 5.38
C VAL A 65 -12.06 5.73 5.65
N VAL A 66 -10.85 6.14 6.01
CA VAL A 66 -9.75 5.31 6.51
C VAL A 66 -9.21 5.98 7.76
N ASP A 67 -9.08 5.21 8.83
CA ASP A 67 -8.43 5.63 10.09
C ASP A 67 -7.01 5.08 10.16
N ASP A 68 -6.83 3.83 9.76
CA ASP A 68 -5.55 3.12 9.80
C ASP A 68 -5.30 2.38 8.50
N THR A 69 -4.05 2.34 8.08
CA THR A 69 -3.61 1.46 6.99
C THR A 69 -2.32 0.75 7.38
N TRP A 70 -2.30 -0.55 7.16
CA TRP A 70 -1.11 -1.38 7.25
C TRP A 70 -0.63 -1.73 5.85
N ILE A 71 0.64 -1.45 5.60
CA ILE A 71 1.35 -1.86 4.40
C ILE A 71 2.33 -2.95 4.82
N ILE A 72 2.09 -4.17 4.33
CA ILE A 72 2.89 -5.34 4.64
C ILE A 72 3.72 -5.63 3.41
N ALA A 73 5.02 -5.46 3.51
CA ALA A 73 5.94 -5.61 2.39
C ALA A 73 6.98 -6.72 2.66
N PRO A 74 7.28 -7.57 1.68
CA PRO A 74 8.29 -8.60 1.82
C PRO A 74 9.68 -7.97 1.90
N ARG A 75 10.55 -8.51 2.75
CA ARG A 75 11.96 -8.11 2.83
C ARG A 75 12.81 -8.71 1.71
N ARG A 76 12.31 -9.81 1.12
CA ARG A 76 12.92 -10.45 -0.05
C ARG A 76 11.87 -10.70 -1.13
N LEU A 77 12.22 -10.37 -2.36
CA LEU A 77 11.42 -10.54 -3.57
C LEU A 77 12.29 -11.17 -4.63
N ALA A 78 12.04 -12.44 -4.98
CA ALA A 78 12.83 -13.12 -6.03
C ALA A 78 14.35 -12.82 -5.89
N ASP A 79 14.87 -11.92 -6.73
CA ASP A 79 16.27 -11.52 -6.78
C ASP A 79 16.48 -10.09 -6.21
N ALA A 80 15.61 -9.64 -5.29
CA ALA A 80 15.72 -8.31 -4.69
C ALA A 80 15.57 -8.34 -3.17
N THR A 81 16.32 -7.48 -2.50
CA THR A 81 16.34 -7.37 -1.05
C THR A 81 15.95 -5.96 -0.62
N LEU A 82 15.07 -5.83 0.37
CA LEU A 82 14.68 -4.55 0.95
C LEU A 82 15.86 -3.94 1.71
N GLU A 83 16.33 -2.78 1.27
CA GLU A 83 17.49 -2.08 1.82
C GLU A 83 17.10 -0.94 2.76
N ALA A 84 16.01 -0.22 2.41
CA ALA A 84 15.56 0.91 3.19
C ALA A 84 14.03 1.05 3.17
N VAL A 85 13.52 1.63 4.23
CA VAL A 85 12.10 1.94 4.42
C VAL A 85 11.99 3.36 4.94
N LYS A 86 11.03 4.13 4.42
CA LYS A 86 10.70 5.45 4.94
C LYS A 86 9.19 5.58 5.08
N ASN A 87 8.75 6.00 6.26
CA ASN A 87 7.37 6.39 6.53
C ASN A 87 7.32 7.93 6.59
N TYR A 88 6.69 8.56 5.61
CA TYR A 88 6.63 10.03 5.56
C TYR A 88 5.71 10.63 6.63
N ALA A 89 4.81 9.84 7.20
CA ALA A 89 4.00 10.28 8.35
C ALA A 89 4.86 10.66 9.56
N ASP A 90 6.03 10.02 9.73
CA ASP A 90 6.98 10.35 10.81
C ASP A 90 7.58 11.76 10.65
N GLU A 91 7.50 12.32 9.45
CA GLU A 91 7.94 13.68 9.10
C GLU A 91 6.75 14.66 8.96
N GLY A 92 5.54 14.19 9.26
CA GLY A 92 4.31 15.00 9.20
C GLY A 92 3.66 15.06 7.81
N ASP A 93 4.11 14.27 6.85
CA ASP A 93 3.54 14.19 5.49
C ASP A 93 2.92 12.81 5.24
N ILE A 94 1.78 12.56 5.87
CA ILE A 94 1.06 11.30 5.71
C ILE A 94 0.54 11.09 4.27
N ALA A 95 0.32 12.17 3.52
CA ALA A 95 -0.15 12.10 2.14
C ALA A 95 0.92 11.52 1.19
N ALA A 96 2.20 11.66 1.52
CA ALA A 96 3.28 11.03 0.79
C ALA A 96 3.38 9.50 1.04
N GLY A 97 2.70 9.00 2.07
CA GLY A 97 2.63 7.56 2.37
C GLY A 97 3.95 6.97 2.82
N VAL A 98 4.42 5.94 2.13
CA VAL A 98 5.67 5.25 2.45
C VAL A 98 6.52 5.04 1.20
N SER A 99 7.83 4.89 1.39
CA SER A 99 8.72 4.38 0.35
C SER A 99 9.53 3.18 0.83
N LEU A 100 9.78 2.27 -0.11
CA LEU A 100 10.55 1.05 0.06
C LEU A 100 11.64 1.04 -1.01
N ARG A 101 12.88 0.86 -0.63
CA ARG A 101 13.99 0.69 -1.56
C ARG A 101 14.45 -0.76 -1.58
N TYR A 102 14.50 -1.33 -2.77
CA TYR A 102 15.05 -2.66 -3.01
C TYR A 102 16.30 -2.57 -3.87
N GLY A 103 17.36 -3.23 -3.44
CA GLY A 103 18.48 -3.55 -4.28
C GLY A 103 18.18 -4.83 -5.07
N ILE A 104 18.48 -4.84 -6.38
CA ILE A 104 18.28 -6.02 -7.22
C ILE A 104 19.60 -6.79 -7.25
N ASP A 105 19.56 -8.03 -6.76
CA ASP A 105 20.72 -8.92 -6.72
C ASP A 105 21.20 -9.19 -8.16
N HIS A 106 22.50 -9.23 -8.34
CA HIS A 106 23.17 -9.53 -9.64
C HIS A 106 22.92 -8.54 -10.79
N ALA A 107 22.22 -7.43 -10.52
CA ALA A 107 22.08 -6.33 -11.48
C ALA A 107 22.92 -5.14 -11.03
N GLU A 108 24.00 -4.88 -11.73
CA GLU A 108 24.85 -3.72 -11.42
C GLU A 108 24.01 -2.43 -11.44
N TRP A 109 23.96 -1.74 -10.27
CA TRP A 109 23.40 -0.40 -10.14
C TRP A 109 21.89 -0.24 -10.44
N VAL A 110 21.10 -1.32 -10.38
CA VAL A 110 19.65 -1.20 -10.50
C VAL A 110 19.03 -1.01 -9.11
N ILE A 111 18.40 0.13 -8.91
CA ILE A 111 17.66 0.47 -7.70
C ILE A 111 16.17 0.46 -8.01
N ALA A 112 15.39 -0.21 -7.20
CA ALA A 112 13.95 -0.20 -7.26
C ALA A 112 13.37 0.59 -6.08
N ASP A 113 12.90 1.80 -6.35
CA ASP A 113 12.15 2.60 -5.37
C ASP A 113 10.64 2.37 -5.56
N VAL A 114 9.97 1.95 -4.51
CA VAL A 114 8.53 1.70 -4.48
C VAL A 114 7.89 2.72 -3.55
N PHE A 115 6.94 3.49 -4.07
CA PHE A 115 6.17 4.46 -3.30
C PHE A 115 4.73 3.99 -3.22
N ILE A 116 4.17 3.99 -2.01
CA ILE A 116 2.78 3.60 -1.76
C ILE A 116 2.13 4.74 -1.00
N TYR A 117 1.19 5.43 -1.63
CA TYR A 117 0.58 6.62 -1.07
C TYR A 117 -0.93 6.66 -1.33
N PRO A 118 -1.70 7.33 -0.45
CA PRO A 118 -3.15 7.41 -0.56
C PRO A 118 -3.61 8.00 -1.90
N ALA A 119 -4.58 7.35 -2.52
CA ALA A 119 -5.18 7.79 -3.77
C ALA A 119 -6.67 8.11 -3.63
N GLY A 120 -7.33 7.54 -2.60
CA GLY A 120 -8.77 7.62 -2.44
C GLY A 120 -9.52 6.58 -3.26
N GLN A 121 -10.86 6.62 -3.19
CA GLN A 121 -11.74 5.75 -3.96
C GLN A 121 -12.00 6.35 -5.33
N GLY A 122 -11.87 5.56 -6.39
CA GLY A 122 -12.12 6.03 -7.74
C GLY A 122 -12.19 4.91 -8.77
N ASP A 123 -12.58 5.27 -9.97
CA ASP A 123 -12.56 4.42 -11.14
C ASP A 123 -11.11 4.22 -11.60
N GLU A 124 -10.66 2.98 -11.70
CA GLU A 124 -9.26 2.64 -11.95
C GLU A 124 -8.63 3.37 -13.15
N PRO A 125 -9.25 3.46 -14.33
CA PRO A 125 -8.70 4.22 -15.45
C PRO A 125 -8.47 5.70 -15.15
N LYS A 126 -9.39 6.33 -14.39
CA LYS A 126 -9.26 7.75 -14.00
C LYS A 126 -8.17 7.93 -12.96
N MET A 127 -8.09 7.01 -11.98
CA MET A 127 -7.03 7.03 -10.97
C MET A 127 -5.65 6.84 -11.61
N LEU A 128 -5.51 5.94 -12.58
CA LEU A 128 -4.26 5.76 -13.31
C LEU A 128 -3.88 7.00 -14.12
N ALA A 129 -4.85 7.67 -14.76
CA ALA A 129 -4.58 8.93 -15.46
C ALA A 129 -4.12 10.03 -14.50
N GLN A 130 -4.72 10.10 -13.29
CA GLN A 130 -4.28 11.02 -12.25
C GLN A 130 -2.84 10.70 -11.80
N ALA A 131 -2.51 9.44 -11.54
CA ALA A 131 -1.17 9.03 -11.14
C ALA A 131 -0.10 9.40 -12.17
N VAL A 132 -0.43 9.30 -13.47
CA VAL A 132 0.44 9.75 -14.56
C VAL A 132 0.69 11.25 -14.49
N GLN A 133 -0.39 12.03 -14.31
CA GLN A 133 -0.29 13.48 -14.19
C GLN A 133 0.56 13.89 -12.98
N ASP A 134 0.30 13.31 -11.82
CA ASP A 134 1.04 13.58 -10.59
C ASP A 134 2.53 13.24 -10.75
N PHE A 135 2.83 12.14 -11.43
CA PHE A 135 4.22 11.79 -11.72
C PHE A 135 4.90 12.80 -12.64
N ARG A 136 4.22 13.24 -13.71
CA ARG A 136 4.76 14.28 -14.61
C ARG A 136 5.01 15.59 -13.87
N GLU A 137 4.10 16.01 -13.00
CA GLU A 137 4.24 17.21 -12.18
C GLU A 137 5.41 17.09 -11.18
N SER A 138 5.60 15.89 -10.58
CA SER A 138 6.71 15.64 -9.67
C SER A 138 8.08 15.73 -10.37
N VAL A 139 8.19 15.20 -11.59
CA VAL A 139 9.42 15.31 -12.40
C VAL A 139 9.65 16.76 -12.81
N ALA A 140 8.63 17.47 -13.28
CA ALA A 140 8.75 18.88 -13.64
C ALA A 140 9.13 19.75 -12.42
N PHE A 141 8.68 19.39 -11.22
CA PHE A 141 9.13 20.03 -10.00
C PHE A 141 10.62 19.78 -9.75
N ALA A 142 11.08 18.52 -9.88
CA ALA A 142 12.50 18.17 -9.73
C ALA A 142 13.40 18.90 -10.74
N GLU A 143 12.93 19.13 -11.97
CA GLU A 143 13.64 19.94 -12.96
C GLU A 143 13.74 21.42 -12.51
N ARG A 144 12.65 22.01 -12.03
CA ARG A 144 12.67 23.39 -11.52
C ARG A 144 13.60 23.58 -10.33
N GLN A 145 13.82 22.53 -9.54
CA GLN A 145 14.75 22.52 -8.39
C GLN A 145 16.18 22.14 -8.82
N GLU A 146 16.44 21.95 -10.12
CA GLU A 146 17.75 21.54 -10.67
C GLU A 146 18.25 20.17 -10.12
N ILE A 147 17.35 19.37 -9.53
CA ILE A 147 17.65 18.00 -9.07
C ILE A 147 17.79 17.09 -10.27
N TYR A 148 16.89 17.23 -11.25
CA TYR A 148 16.98 16.65 -12.59
C TYR A 148 17.28 17.74 -13.60
N ARG A 149 18.07 17.39 -14.59
CA ARG A 149 18.36 18.25 -15.75
C ARG A 149 18.18 17.44 -17.03
N ASN A 150 17.83 18.13 -18.10
CA ASN A 150 17.70 17.50 -19.41
C ASN A 150 16.81 16.25 -19.37
N VAL A 151 15.57 16.39 -18.91
CA VAL A 151 14.62 15.27 -18.83
C VAL A 151 14.04 14.97 -20.21
N TRP A 152 14.22 13.73 -20.67
CA TRP A 152 13.61 13.20 -21.89
C TRP A 152 12.57 12.14 -21.52
N TRP A 153 11.36 12.34 -22.00
CA TRP A 153 10.25 11.43 -21.83
C TRP A 153 10.18 10.44 -22.98
N GLY A 154 10.09 9.15 -22.67
CA GLY A 154 9.65 8.17 -23.64
C GLY A 154 8.13 8.07 -23.70
N ASP A 155 7.63 7.19 -24.56
CA ASP A 155 6.19 7.02 -24.76
C ASP A 155 5.52 6.37 -23.54
N GLU A 156 4.46 7.01 -23.07
CA GLU A 156 3.55 6.39 -22.10
C GLU A 156 2.79 5.24 -22.76
N SER A 157 2.69 4.12 -22.07
CA SER A 157 1.94 2.97 -22.56
C SER A 157 1.17 2.26 -21.45
N PRO A 158 0.07 1.55 -21.80
CA PRO A 158 -0.53 0.59 -20.88
C PRO A 158 0.49 -0.48 -20.49
N TYR A 159 0.40 -0.92 -19.23
CA TYR A 159 1.20 -2.01 -18.71
C TYR A 159 0.31 -2.97 -17.93
N THR A 160 0.52 -4.27 -18.09
CA THR A 160 -0.21 -5.29 -17.34
C THR A 160 0.78 -6.24 -16.68
N ALA A 161 0.89 -6.17 -15.36
CA ALA A 161 1.69 -7.09 -14.57
C ALA A 161 1.01 -8.48 -14.51
N LYS A 162 1.77 -9.53 -14.81
CA LYS A 162 1.31 -10.92 -14.72
C LYS A 162 1.65 -11.47 -13.34
N LEU A 163 0.63 -11.74 -12.55
CA LEU A 163 0.74 -12.18 -11.17
C LEU A 163 0.58 -13.71 -11.06
N ALA A 164 0.93 -14.24 -9.89
CA ALA A 164 0.77 -15.67 -9.61
C ALA A 164 -0.70 -16.11 -9.72
N GLY A 165 -0.90 -17.37 -10.09
CA GLY A 165 -2.24 -17.95 -10.25
C GLY A 165 -3.05 -17.39 -11.43
N GLY A 166 -2.39 -16.81 -12.45
CA GLY A 166 -3.04 -16.27 -13.64
C GLY A 166 -3.76 -14.94 -13.41
N ARG A 167 -3.56 -14.30 -12.26
CA ARG A 167 -4.04 -12.96 -11.98
C ARG A 167 -3.23 -11.93 -12.77
N HIS A 168 -3.77 -10.73 -12.91
CA HIS A 168 -3.08 -9.61 -13.53
C HIS A 168 -3.49 -8.31 -12.84
N GLN A 169 -2.64 -7.30 -12.97
CA GLN A 169 -2.89 -5.95 -12.49
C GLN A 169 -2.54 -4.97 -13.60
N ASP A 170 -3.53 -4.18 -13.99
CA ASP A 170 -3.33 -3.13 -14.99
C ASP A 170 -2.65 -1.90 -14.37
N GLY A 171 -1.91 -1.19 -15.21
CA GLY A 171 -1.14 -0.04 -14.81
C GLY A 171 -0.72 0.81 -16.00
N ARG A 172 0.23 1.73 -15.75
CA ARG A 172 0.86 2.59 -16.74
C ARG A 172 2.36 2.48 -16.66
N PHE A 173 3.01 2.58 -17.79
CA PHE A 173 4.46 2.60 -17.93
C PHE A 173 4.92 3.94 -18.52
N LEU A 174 5.92 4.56 -17.87
CA LEU A 174 6.52 5.84 -18.26
C LEU A 174 8.04 5.76 -18.13
N PRO A 175 8.77 5.65 -19.21
CA PRO A 175 10.23 5.73 -19.20
C PRO A 175 10.70 7.19 -19.27
N ILE A 176 11.74 7.51 -18.52
CA ILE A 176 12.44 8.80 -18.59
C ILE A 176 13.94 8.60 -18.60
N VAL A 177 14.65 9.52 -19.23
CA VAL A 177 16.10 9.68 -19.13
C VAL A 177 16.37 11.10 -18.64
N PHE A 178 17.34 11.28 -17.76
CA PHE A 178 17.63 12.57 -17.16
C PHE A 178 19.06 12.60 -16.64
N ASP A 179 19.62 13.79 -16.56
CA ASP A 179 20.89 14.01 -15.89
C ASP A 179 20.66 14.26 -14.39
N ALA A 180 21.33 13.49 -13.54
CA ALA A 180 21.38 13.70 -12.12
C ALA A 180 22.84 13.79 -11.66
N GLN A 181 23.21 14.91 -11.04
CA GLN A 181 24.59 15.19 -10.61
C GLN A 181 25.61 15.08 -11.74
N ARG A 182 26.27 13.93 -11.90
CA ARG A 182 27.32 13.70 -12.89
C ARG A 182 26.97 12.60 -13.89
N ASP A 183 25.88 11.89 -13.66
CA ASP A 183 25.52 10.71 -14.42
C ASP A 183 24.22 10.92 -15.20
N MET A 184 24.16 10.36 -16.40
CA MET A 184 22.94 10.21 -17.15
C MET A 184 22.24 8.93 -16.69
N LEU A 185 21.04 9.09 -16.15
CA LEU A 185 20.25 8.01 -15.61
C LEU A 185 19.06 7.70 -16.51
N THR A 186 18.71 6.43 -16.59
CA THR A 186 17.44 5.98 -17.14
C THR A 186 16.57 5.45 -16.02
N SER A 187 15.27 5.74 -16.10
CA SER A 187 14.30 5.28 -15.12
C SER A 187 13.04 4.76 -15.80
N ARG A 188 12.60 3.60 -15.41
CA ARG A 188 11.34 3.00 -15.82
C ARG A 188 10.35 3.10 -14.68
N THR A 189 9.31 3.89 -14.86
CA THR A 189 8.27 4.10 -13.85
C THR A 189 7.02 3.33 -14.23
N TYR A 190 6.50 2.56 -13.28
CA TYR A 190 5.26 1.81 -13.40
C TYR A 190 4.30 2.29 -12.31
N LEU A 191 3.07 2.59 -12.71
CA LEU A 191 2.04 3.14 -11.85
C LEU A 191 0.86 2.18 -11.80
N PHE A 192 0.43 1.84 -10.59
CA PHE A 192 -0.73 0.99 -10.36
C PHE A 192 -1.67 1.68 -9.36
N TYR A 193 -2.97 1.43 -9.53
CA TYR A 193 -3.98 1.76 -8.53
C TYR A 193 -4.43 0.48 -7.85
N ARG A 194 -4.26 0.39 -6.56
CA ARG A 194 -4.56 -0.82 -5.80
C ARG A 194 -5.09 -0.49 -4.42
N LYS A 195 -6.30 -0.97 -4.10
CA LYS A 195 -6.86 -0.88 -2.75
C LYS A 195 -6.86 0.55 -2.19
N MET A 196 -7.27 1.52 -3.00
CA MET A 196 -7.31 2.96 -2.70
C MET A 196 -5.92 3.64 -2.59
N TYR A 197 -4.86 2.98 -3.02
CA TYR A 197 -3.49 3.51 -3.02
C TYR A 197 -2.92 3.51 -4.43
N PHE A 198 -2.06 4.48 -4.70
CA PHE A 198 -1.13 4.37 -5.80
C PHE A 198 0.08 3.57 -5.35
N VAL A 199 0.50 2.64 -6.19
CA VAL A 199 1.77 1.92 -6.07
C VAL A 199 2.62 2.35 -7.24
N LYS A 200 3.60 3.21 -6.98
CA LYS A 200 4.56 3.69 -7.96
C LYS A 200 5.86 2.91 -7.81
N VAL A 201 6.23 2.18 -8.82
CA VAL A 201 7.49 1.42 -8.90
C VAL A 201 8.41 2.13 -9.85
N ARG A 202 9.58 2.51 -9.37
CA ARG A 202 10.58 3.21 -10.17
C ARG A 202 11.88 2.41 -10.14
N LEU A 203 12.23 1.81 -11.28
CA LEU A 203 13.51 1.16 -11.46
C LEU A 203 14.46 2.12 -12.18
N SER A 204 15.60 2.39 -11.59
CA SER A 204 16.57 3.37 -12.10
C SER A 204 17.96 2.76 -12.16
N THR A 205 18.69 3.13 -13.22
CA THR A 205 20.10 2.74 -13.41
C THR A 205 20.79 3.77 -14.29
N THR A 206 22.09 3.59 -14.58
CA THR A 206 22.78 4.35 -15.60
C THR A 206 22.32 3.95 -17.00
N VAL A 207 22.51 4.80 -17.98
CA VAL A 207 22.08 4.51 -19.37
C VAL A 207 22.80 3.29 -19.92
N GLU A 208 24.05 3.07 -19.52
CA GLU A 208 24.89 1.92 -19.94
C GLU A 208 24.33 0.57 -19.46
N ALA A 209 23.63 0.55 -18.31
CA ALA A 209 23.08 -0.67 -17.70
C ALA A 209 21.59 -0.88 -17.98
N VAL A 210 21.02 -0.21 -18.97
CA VAL A 210 19.57 -0.24 -19.29
C VAL A 210 19.03 -1.64 -19.60
N ASP A 211 19.86 -2.51 -20.17
CA ASP A 211 19.45 -3.89 -20.49
C ASP A 211 19.14 -4.70 -19.23
N SER A 212 19.99 -4.61 -18.21
CA SER A 212 19.74 -5.24 -16.89
C SER A 212 18.43 -4.79 -16.26
N LEU A 213 18.09 -3.50 -16.40
CA LEU A 213 16.83 -2.96 -15.91
C LEU A 213 15.63 -3.58 -16.64
N THR A 214 15.73 -3.73 -17.98
CA THR A 214 14.67 -4.32 -18.80
C THR A 214 14.40 -5.77 -18.43
N GLU A 215 15.44 -6.57 -18.25
CA GLU A 215 15.35 -8.00 -17.97
C GLU A 215 14.72 -8.29 -16.59
N ASN A 216 14.96 -7.39 -15.62
CA ASN A 216 14.53 -7.61 -14.23
C ASN A 216 13.18 -6.98 -13.90
N ALA A 217 12.72 -5.98 -14.65
CA ALA A 217 11.55 -5.19 -14.31
C ALA A 217 10.26 -6.02 -14.12
N ASP A 218 9.90 -6.83 -15.10
CA ASP A 218 8.64 -7.58 -15.07
C ASP A 218 8.59 -8.58 -13.92
N ARG A 219 9.72 -9.27 -13.64
CA ARG A 219 9.84 -10.24 -12.55
C ARG A 219 9.77 -9.56 -11.19
N PHE A 220 10.48 -8.44 -11.03
CA PHE A 220 10.42 -7.65 -9.80
C PHE A 220 9.01 -7.15 -9.53
N ILE A 221 8.36 -6.51 -10.52
CA ILE A 221 7.01 -5.97 -10.39
C ILE A 221 5.99 -7.05 -10.05
N ALA A 222 6.04 -8.19 -10.74
CA ALA A 222 5.14 -9.30 -10.46
C ALA A 222 5.29 -9.80 -9.02
N SER A 223 6.54 -10.04 -8.59
CA SER A 223 6.84 -10.50 -7.22
C SER A 223 6.44 -9.47 -6.16
N LEU A 224 6.66 -8.18 -6.44
CA LEU A 224 6.29 -7.08 -5.56
C LEU A 224 4.77 -7.02 -5.37
N LEU A 225 4.01 -6.97 -6.47
CA LEU A 225 2.55 -6.85 -6.41
C LEU A 225 1.88 -8.10 -5.82
N ASP A 226 2.49 -9.27 -5.97
CA ASP A 226 2.03 -10.49 -5.29
C ASP A 226 2.37 -10.49 -3.80
N GLY A 227 3.49 -9.89 -3.42
CA GLY A 227 4.00 -9.91 -2.05
C GLY A 227 3.50 -8.78 -1.15
N ILE A 228 3.13 -7.63 -1.73
CA ILE A 228 2.64 -6.49 -0.94
C ILE A 228 1.15 -6.63 -0.64
N ASP A 229 0.81 -6.46 0.65
CA ASP A 229 -0.56 -6.25 1.10
C ASP A 229 -0.77 -4.83 1.62
N ILE A 230 -1.92 -4.23 1.26
CA ILE A 230 -2.39 -2.95 1.75
C ILE A 230 -3.75 -3.18 2.37
N ILE A 231 -3.90 -2.88 3.65
CA ILE A 231 -5.12 -3.16 4.40
C ILE A 231 -5.49 -1.92 5.18
N SER A 232 -6.61 -1.33 4.81
CA SER A 232 -7.16 -0.14 5.46
C SER A 232 -8.31 -0.49 6.39
N VAL A 233 -8.39 0.20 7.50
CA VAL A 233 -9.48 0.11 8.48
C VAL A 233 -10.10 1.49 8.64
N GLY A 234 -11.42 1.54 8.61
CA GLY A 234 -12.17 2.79 8.76
C GLY A 234 -13.65 2.56 8.51
N SER A 235 -14.37 3.62 8.14
CA SER A 235 -15.75 3.48 7.65
C SER A 235 -15.83 2.89 6.25
N CYS A 236 -14.75 2.97 5.49
CA CYS A 236 -14.64 2.57 4.07
C CYS A 236 -15.71 3.20 3.16
N GLY A 237 -16.31 4.31 3.60
CA GLY A 237 -17.49 4.89 2.97
C GLY A 237 -18.74 4.00 3.04
N ARG A 238 -18.70 2.88 3.78
CA ARG A 238 -19.80 1.91 3.92
C ARG A 238 -20.01 1.54 5.38
N LYS A 239 -21.26 1.25 5.74
CA LYS A 239 -21.60 0.66 7.03
C LYS A 239 -21.73 -0.85 6.89
N LEU A 240 -21.32 -1.60 7.94
CA LEU A 240 -21.63 -3.00 8.03
C LEU A 240 -23.16 -3.15 8.22
N ASP A 241 -23.82 -3.80 7.28
CA ASP A 241 -25.25 -4.08 7.31
C ASP A 241 -25.52 -5.46 7.92
N VAL A 242 -26.26 -5.48 9.01
CA VAL A 242 -26.61 -6.71 9.73
C VAL A 242 -28.03 -7.15 9.39
N VAL A 243 -28.15 -8.25 8.66
CA VAL A 243 -29.43 -8.93 8.41
C VAL A 243 -29.73 -9.87 9.57
N GLY A 244 -30.74 -9.52 10.36
CA GLY A 244 -31.19 -10.34 11.46
C GLY A 244 -31.85 -11.63 10.98
N LEU A 245 -31.43 -12.78 11.54
CA LEU A 245 -32.07 -14.07 11.32
C LEU A 245 -32.85 -14.47 12.57
N ASP A 246 -34.15 -14.62 12.44
CA ASP A 246 -34.99 -15.23 13.47
C ASP A 246 -34.71 -16.73 13.57
N GLY A 247 -35.01 -17.33 14.72
CA GLY A 247 -34.65 -18.71 15.04
C GLY A 247 -35.12 -19.69 13.96
N GLY A 248 -34.20 -20.27 13.21
CA GLY A 248 -34.45 -21.26 12.18
C GLY A 248 -34.43 -20.74 10.74
N GLN A 249 -34.32 -19.42 10.53
CA GLN A 249 -34.17 -18.85 9.18
C GLN A 249 -32.78 -19.15 8.62
N SER A 250 -32.73 -19.47 7.30
CA SER A 250 -31.48 -19.56 6.55
C SER A 250 -31.05 -18.18 6.08
N PRO A 251 -29.74 -17.97 5.88
CA PRO A 251 -29.24 -16.76 5.23
C PRO A 251 -29.90 -16.52 3.85
N PRO A 252 -29.99 -15.26 3.42
CA PRO A 252 -30.47 -14.92 2.09
C PRO A 252 -29.72 -15.65 0.97
N ALA A 253 -30.37 -15.87 -0.17
CA ALA A 253 -29.78 -16.63 -1.29
C ALA A 253 -28.51 -15.97 -1.88
N ASP A 254 -28.41 -14.65 -1.80
CA ASP A 254 -27.22 -13.87 -2.19
C ASP A 254 -26.09 -13.90 -1.14
N MET A 255 -26.33 -14.51 0.02
CA MET A 255 -25.36 -14.69 1.12
C MET A 255 -25.42 -16.12 1.68
N PRO A 256 -25.16 -17.17 0.89
CA PRO A 256 -25.41 -18.57 1.29
C PRO A 256 -24.61 -19.02 2.53
N ASP A 257 -23.49 -18.40 2.79
CA ASP A 257 -22.63 -18.60 3.96
C ASP A 257 -22.80 -17.52 5.04
N GLY A 258 -23.83 -16.70 4.92
CA GLY A 258 -24.17 -15.62 5.84
C GLY A 258 -23.37 -14.31 5.61
N VAL A 259 -22.62 -14.19 4.50
CA VAL A 259 -21.82 -13.00 4.21
C VAL A 259 -21.94 -12.65 2.72
N SER A 260 -22.14 -11.35 2.41
CA SER A 260 -22.11 -10.88 1.02
C SER A 260 -20.72 -11.05 0.38
N PRO A 261 -20.63 -11.08 -0.94
CA PRO A 261 -19.34 -11.23 -1.65
C PRO A 261 -18.29 -10.20 -1.27
N ASP A 262 -18.69 -8.96 -0.96
CA ASP A 262 -17.81 -7.86 -0.53
C ASP A 262 -17.54 -7.81 0.98
N GLY A 263 -18.22 -8.62 1.77
CA GLY A 263 -18.06 -8.69 3.21
C GLY A 263 -18.80 -7.61 4.03
N TYR A 264 -19.56 -6.70 3.38
CA TYR A 264 -20.21 -5.60 4.08
C TYR A 264 -21.65 -5.87 4.54
N ARG A 265 -22.24 -7.01 4.17
CA ARG A 265 -23.52 -7.50 4.70
C ARG A 265 -23.31 -8.84 5.38
N VAL A 266 -23.82 -8.98 6.59
CA VAL A 266 -23.72 -10.21 7.39
C VAL A 266 -25.08 -10.64 7.89
N ALA A 267 -25.40 -11.91 7.75
CA ALA A 267 -26.63 -12.52 8.27
C ALA A 267 -26.32 -13.18 9.62
N LEU A 268 -26.84 -12.62 10.69
CA LEU A 268 -26.58 -13.06 12.06
C LEU A 268 -27.89 -13.42 12.77
N LYS A 269 -27.83 -14.43 13.64
CA LYS A 269 -28.93 -14.67 14.56
C LYS A 269 -29.10 -13.46 15.49
N THR A 270 -30.32 -13.00 15.60
CA THR A 270 -30.67 -11.87 16.48
C THR A 270 -31.64 -12.31 17.57
N THR A 271 -31.65 -11.55 18.66
CA THR A 271 -32.69 -11.62 19.68
C THR A 271 -33.99 -11.00 19.10
N LYS A 272 -35.11 -11.18 19.77
CA LYS A 272 -36.39 -10.52 19.41
C LYS A 272 -36.28 -8.97 19.37
N ALA A 273 -35.28 -8.41 20.07
CA ALA A 273 -34.99 -6.99 20.05
C ALA A 273 -34.04 -6.56 18.92
N GLY A 274 -33.66 -7.48 18.00
CA GLY A 274 -32.79 -7.18 16.88
C GLY A 274 -31.28 -7.17 17.22
N THR A 275 -30.91 -7.49 18.45
CA THR A 275 -29.48 -7.52 18.86
C THR A 275 -28.82 -8.83 18.42
N PRO A 276 -27.64 -8.80 17.79
CA PRO A 276 -26.93 -10.02 17.43
C PRO A 276 -26.65 -10.93 18.63
N VAL A 277 -26.88 -12.23 18.44
CA VAL A 277 -26.55 -13.25 19.44
C VAL A 277 -25.09 -13.66 19.27
N TYR A 278 -24.26 -13.33 20.24
CA TYR A 278 -22.86 -13.70 20.20
C TYR A 278 -22.67 -15.21 20.45
N GLY A 279 -21.78 -15.82 19.69
CA GLY A 279 -21.47 -17.24 19.78
C GLY A 279 -20.54 -17.70 18.65
N PRO A 280 -20.13 -18.97 18.63
CA PRO A 280 -19.16 -19.49 17.65
C PRO A 280 -19.56 -19.24 16.20
N GLN A 281 -20.86 -19.32 15.87
CA GLN A 281 -21.35 -19.07 14.52
C GLN A 281 -21.22 -17.60 14.13
N THR A 282 -21.58 -16.68 15.02
CA THR A 282 -21.41 -15.23 14.81
C THR A 282 -19.93 -14.90 14.59
N THR A 283 -19.03 -15.44 15.42
CA THR A 283 -17.60 -15.27 15.28
C THR A 283 -17.09 -15.76 13.90
N LYS A 284 -17.54 -16.93 13.46
CA LYS A 284 -17.18 -17.47 12.14
C LYS A 284 -17.67 -16.59 11.00
N THR A 285 -18.92 -16.11 11.07
CA THR A 285 -19.51 -15.21 10.06
C THR A 285 -18.75 -13.88 10.00
N MET A 286 -18.43 -13.29 11.15
CA MET A 286 -17.67 -12.05 11.22
C MET A 286 -16.23 -12.22 10.71
N ALA A 287 -15.58 -13.34 11.02
CA ALA A 287 -14.25 -13.64 10.49
C ALA A 287 -14.24 -13.78 8.96
N LEU A 288 -15.30 -14.38 8.40
CA LEU A 288 -15.47 -14.47 6.94
C LEU A 288 -15.71 -13.09 6.30
N ALA A 289 -16.54 -12.25 6.95
CA ALA A 289 -16.76 -10.88 6.51
C ALA A 289 -15.45 -10.09 6.48
N LEU A 290 -14.67 -10.14 7.56
CA LEU A 290 -13.36 -9.53 7.63
C LEU A 290 -12.44 -9.99 6.49
N LYS A 291 -12.35 -11.30 6.24
CA LYS A 291 -11.54 -11.85 5.16
C LYS A 291 -11.92 -11.27 3.80
N ARG A 292 -13.23 -11.12 3.52
CA ARG A 292 -13.73 -10.55 2.26
C ARG A 292 -13.44 -9.05 2.16
N GLN A 293 -13.65 -8.30 3.24
CA GLN A 293 -13.32 -6.87 3.29
C GLN A 293 -11.82 -6.63 3.11
N VAL A 294 -10.98 -7.40 3.79
CA VAL A 294 -9.51 -7.32 3.62
C VAL A 294 -9.10 -7.59 2.18
N ALA A 295 -9.75 -8.52 1.50
CA ALA A 295 -9.49 -8.80 0.08
C ALA A 295 -9.78 -7.59 -0.83
N THR A 296 -10.74 -6.74 -0.46
CA THR A 296 -11.04 -5.46 -1.15
C THR A 296 -10.14 -4.31 -0.72
N GLY A 297 -9.36 -4.50 0.34
CA GLY A 297 -8.36 -3.54 0.83
C GLY A 297 -8.86 -2.56 1.88
N CYS A 298 -10.16 -2.55 2.23
CA CYS A 298 -10.67 -1.76 3.35
C CYS A 298 -11.68 -2.57 4.15
N THR A 299 -11.61 -2.46 5.47
CA THR A 299 -12.51 -3.16 6.39
C THR A 299 -13.06 -2.23 7.46
N THR A 300 -14.31 -2.43 7.84
CA THR A 300 -14.95 -1.77 8.99
C THR A 300 -14.66 -2.50 10.31
N LEU A 301 -14.09 -3.69 10.26
CA LEU A 301 -13.75 -4.50 11.42
C LEU A 301 -12.31 -4.21 11.86
N GLN A 302 -12.05 -4.44 13.14
CA GLN A 302 -10.69 -4.35 13.65
C GLN A 302 -9.79 -5.36 12.92
N TYR A 303 -8.63 -4.89 12.50
CA TYR A 303 -7.59 -5.69 11.87
C TYR A 303 -6.35 -5.74 12.76
N ASN A 304 -5.83 -6.93 12.97
CA ASN A 304 -4.57 -7.14 13.67
C ASN A 304 -3.53 -7.53 12.62
N PRO A 305 -2.59 -6.65 12.29
CA PRO A 305 -1.55 -6.95 11.32
C PRO A 305 -0.65 -8.08 11.83
N PRO A 306 0.00 -8.82 10.94
CA PRO A 306 1.05 -9.74 11.34
C PRO A 306 2.17 -8.98 12.04
N LEU A 307 2.90 -9.67 12.89
CA LEU A 307 4.12 -9.11 13.45
C LEU A 307 5.18 -8.96 12.35
N GLU A 308 5.98 -7.91 12.47
CA GLU A 308 7.18 -7.76 11.66
C GLU A 308 8.15 -8.90 11.97
N ASP A 309 8.79 -9.46 10.94
CA ASP A 309 9.73 -10.58 11.06
C ASP A 309 10.84 -10.47 10.00
N ASP A 310 11.70 -11.49 9.89
CA ASP A 310 12.80 -11.52 8.93
C ASP A 310 12.33 -11.59 7.45
N ASN A 311 11.06 -11.94 7.22
CA ASN A 311 10.49 -12.09 5.88
C ASN A 311 9.68 -10.88 5.43
N ARG A 312 9.17 -10.07 6.39
CA ARG A 312 8.29 -8.94 6.07
C ARG A 312 8.53 -7.77 7.00
N THR A 313 8.33 -6.58 6.47
CA THR A 313 8.18 -5.35 7.23
C THR A 313 6.71 -4.92 7.24
N VAL A 314 6.30 -4.30 8.34
CA VAL A 314 4.91 -3.83 8.54
C VAL A 314 4.96 -2.34 8.84
N LEU A 315 4.37 -1.55 7.95
CA LEU A 315 4.29 -0.11 8.08
C LEU A 315 2.87 0.29 8.44
N HIS A 316 2.74 1.22 9.34
CA HIS A 316 1.45 1.72 9.81
C HIS A 316 1.30 3.20 9.47
N LEU A 317 0.22 3.54 8.80
CA LEU A 317 -0.24 4.91 8.56
C LEU A 317 -1.51 5.11 9.37
N GLN A 318 -1.49 6.12 10.23
CA GLN A 318 -2.64 6.51 11.04
C GLN A 318 -3.15 7.87 10.57
N PHE A 319 -4.40 7.92 10.13
CA PHE A 319 -5.02 9.11 9.56
C PHE A 319 -5.93 9.78 10.58
N SER A 320 -5.95 11.11 10.57
CA SER A 320 -6.99 11.87 11.23
C SER A 320 -8.28 11.85 10.40
N ALA A 321 -9.40 12.21 11.01
CA ALA A 321 -10.69 12.24 10.32
C ALA A 321 -10.69 13.17 9.08
N ASP A 322 -9.80 14.17 9.07
CA ASP A 322 -9.71 15.17 8.01
C ASP A 322 -8.76 14.75 6.86
N ASP A 323 -7.86 13.79 7.09
CA ASP A 323 -6.85 13.41 6.09
C ASP A 323 -7.45 12.71 4.87
N TRP A 324 -8.57 11.99 5.03
CA TRP A 324 -9.29 11.29 3.95
C TRP A 324 -10.61 11.98 3.57
N GLY A 325 -11.07 12.96 4.33
CA GLY A 325 -12.42 13.51 4.21
C GLY A 325 -12.64 14.44 3.01
N ALA A 326 -11.59 15.13 2.58
CA ALA A 326 -11.71 16.17 1.56
C ALA A 326 -11.68 15.64 0.12
N SER A 327 -11.13 14.45 -0.10
CA SER A 327 -10.92 13.88 -1.44
C SER A 327 -11.97 12.83 -1.84
N ALA A 328 -12.75 12.31 -0.89
CA ALA A 328 -13.61 11.14 -1.09
C ALA A 328 -15.07 11.45 -1.45
N HIS A 329 -15.48 12.72 -1.49
CA HIS A 329 -16.80 13.08 -1.93
C HIS A 329 -16.77 13.54 -3.40
N PRO A 330 -17.27 12.73 -4.34
CA PRO A 330 -17.66 13.30 -5.61
C PRO A 330 -18.78 14.32 -5.30
N SER A 331 -18.50 15.58 -5.56
CA SER A 331 -19.57 16.59 -5.62
C SER A 331 -20.65 16.11 -6.60
N ASN A 332 -21.87 15.91 -6.09
CA ASN A 332 -23.07 15.70 -6.89
C ASN A 332 -23.28 16.83 -7.89
#